data_5e54529ee6e7816d76c2cfe565b7aa84
#
_entry.id   5e54529ee6e7816d76c2cfe565b7aa84
#
_cell.length_a   1.000
_cell.length_b   1.000
_cell.length_c   1.000
_cell.angle_alpha   90.00
_cell.angle_beta   90.00
_cell.angle_gamma   90.00
#
_symmetry.space_group_name_H-M   'P 1'
#
loop_
_entity.id
_entity.type
_entity.pdbx_description
1 polymer ?
#
loop_
_entity_poly.entity_id
_entity_poly.type
_entity_poly.pdbx_seq_one_letter_code
_entity_poly.pdbx_strand_id
1 'polypeptide(L)'
;MERDSQRHARSVRRRALLGGTLAVLIVMLLLGSYLYDQGRTDLIAPGVTVAGIQVGGLRADAARARLRAELGAVRARPITVRSGTLRFALTGRQARLTANVDQAVSDAIRASRGGWFVGRAIRGLFGGGVDARIAMPVSYSRSAVDLFVNRVGQTLDRPARDASVSVAGSAQLVTVAGEPGRVMDASALRARIERALTTPSAPPVVTAPVRSVAPRVTTAMLAAEYPAYIVVDRPAFKLYLYQHLSLTHTYGIAVGRAGLETPAGLHHILDKQVNPAWHVPLSSWAGSLAGQVIPPGPQDPLVARWMGIDDQGDGIHGTNEPWSIGSAASHGCIRMLVPDVIQLYSLTPLGTPVYVV
;
A
#
# COMPACT_ATOMS: atom_id res chain seq x y z
N MET A 1 -88.40 -19.82 63.05
CA MET A 1 -87.99 -18.79 62.11
C MET A 1 -86.81 -17.94 62.59
N GLU A 2 -86.57 -17.70 63.81
CA GLU A 2 -85.55 -16.80 64.35
C GLU A 2 -84.11 -17.34 64.38
N ARG A 3 -83.88 -18.68 64.36
CA ARG A 3 -82.56 -19.29 64.38
C ARG A 3 -81.88 -19.32 62.99
N ASP A 4 -82.65 -19.23 61.86
CA ASP A 4 -82.10 -19.26 60.53
C ASP A 4 -81.65 -17.83 60.04
N SER A 5 -82.35 -16.79 60.52
CA SER A 5 -81.96 -15.40 60.28
C SER A 5 -80.64 -15.01 60.95
N GLN A 6 -80.38 -15.54 62.21
CA GLN A 6 -79.11 -15.36 62.87
C GLN A 6 -77.92 -16.10 62.25
N ARG A 7 -78.14 -17.25 61.70
CA ARG A 7 -77.13 -18.00 61.00
C ARG A 7 -76.72 -17.30 59.68
N HIS A 8 -77.69 -16.74 58.93
CA HIS A 8 -77.44 -15.99 57.71
C HIS A 8 -76.69 -14.66 58.00
N ALA A 9 -77.04 -13.92 59.00
CA ALA A 9 -76.39 -12.70 59.39
C ALA A 9 -74.91 -12.94 59.88
N ARG A 10 -74.66 -14.04 60.61
CA ARG A 10 -73.30 -14.46 61.02
C ARG A 10 -72.45 -14.91 59.87
N SER A 11 -72.99 -15.55 58.81
CA SER A 11 -72.31 -15.98 57.63
C SER A 11 -71.91 -14.82 56.72
N VAL A 12 -72.84 -13.82 56.59
CA VAL A 12 -72.55 -12.60 55.79
C VAL A 12 -71.46 -11.75 56.50
N ARG A 13 -71.55 -11.54 57.84
CA ARG A 13 -70.48 -10.83 58.57
C ARG A 13 -69.14 -11.53 58.52
N ARG A 14 -69.08 -12.87 58.62
CA ARG A 14 -67.80 -13.63 58.41
C ARG A 14 -67.26 -13.50 57.01
N ARG A 15 -68.09 -13.56 55.98
CA ARG A 15 -67.68 -13.31 54.57
C ARG A 15 -67.20 -11.89 54.34
N ALA A 16 -67.85 -10.89 54.91
CA ALA A 16 -67.40 -9.49 54.86
C ALA A 16 -66.07 -9.25 55.63
N LEU A 17 -65.90 -9.86 56.81
CA LEU A 17 -64.63 -9.79 57.54
C LEU A 17 -63.50 -10.53 56.82
N LEU A 18 -63.75 -11.73 56.24
CA LEU A 18 -62.76 -12.45 55.44
C LEU A 18 -62.40 -11.73 54.17
N GLY A 19 -63.40 -11.08 53.48
CA GLY A 19 -63.11 -10.21 52.31
C GLY A 19 -62.30 -8.97 52.65
N GLY A 20 -62.63 -8.33 53.81
CA GLY A 20 -61.83 -7.16 54.31
C GLY A 20 -60.40 -7.50 54.66
N THR A 21 -60.20 -8.63 55.40
CA THR A 21 -58.80 -9.09 55.74
C THR A 21 -58.02 -9.49 54.50
N LEU A 22 -58.64 -10.14 53.50
CA LEU A 22 -57.99 -10.45 52.22
C LEU A 22 -57.59 -9.20 51.44
N ALA A 23 -58.51 -8.20 51.36
CA ALA A 23 -58.21 -6.93 50.73
C ALA A 23 -57.03 -6.18 51.41
N VAL A 24 -56.96 -6.14 52.73
CA VAL A 24 -55.84 -5.53 53.46
C VAL A 24 -54.55 -6.27 53.19
N LEU A 25 -54.56 -7.62 53.18
CA LEU A 25 -53.38 -8.41 52.84
C LEU A 25 -52.88 -8.16 51.42
N ILE A 26 -53.80 -8.07 50.47
CA ILE A 26 -53.43 -7.73 49.06
C ILE A 26 -52.80 -6.34 49.00
N VAL A 27 -53.39 -5.34 49.67
CA VAL A 27 -52.81 -3.98 49.69
C VAL A 27 -51.45 -3.94 50.32
N MET A 28 -51.25 -4.63 51.45
CA MET A 28 -49.95 -4.74 52.11
C MET A 28 -48.92 -5.43 51.19
N LEU A 29 -49.30 -6.49 50.51
CA LEU A 29 -48.45 -7.22 49.58
C LEU A 29 -48.07 -6.37 48.35
N LEU A 30 -49.00 -5.61 47.83
CA LEU A 30 -48.72 -4.64 46.74
C LEU A 30 -47.83 -3.50 47.23
N LEU A 31 -48.09 -2.93 48.38
CA LEU A 31 -47.26 -1.86 48.94
C LEU A 31 -45.83 -2.39 49.28
N GLY A 32 -45.73 -3.57 49.89
CA GLY A 32 -44.46 -4.19 50.16
C GLY A 32 -43.68 -4.48 48.88
N SER A 33 -44.34 -5.01 47.86
CA SER A 33 -43.73 -5.23 46.54
C SER A 33 -43.27 -3.93 45.86
N TYR A 34 -44.05 -2.87 45.99
CA TYR A 34 -43.73 -1.53 45.45
C TYR A 34 -42.50 -0.94 46.20
N LEU A 35 -42.47 -0.95 47.51
CA LEU A 35 -41.34 -0.45 48.30
C LEU A 35 -40.06 -1.26 48.02
N TYR A 36 -40.17 -2.58 47.92
CA TYR A 36 -39.08 -3.44 47.54
C TYR A 36 -38.52 -3.10 46.15
N ASP A 37 -39.38 -2.87 45.15
CA ASP A 37 -39.01 -2.48 43.82
C ASP A 37 -38.35 -1.09 43.77
N GLN A 38 -38.85 -0.13 44.55
CA GLN A 38 -38.28 1.22 44.66
C GLN A 38 -36.87 1.22 45.27
N GLY A 39 -36.57 0.36 46.24
CA GLY A 39 -35.24 0.23 46.84
C GLY A 39 -34.20 -0.41 45.89
N ARG A 40 -34.64 -0.87 44.72
CA ARG A 40 -33.80 -1.57 43.73
C ARG A 40 -33.81 -0.90 42.37
N THR A 41 -34.10 0.38 42.29
CA THR A 41 -34.20 1.14 41.01
C THR A 41 -32.89 1.20 40.24
N ASP A 42 -31.74 1.06 40.91
CA ASP A 42 -30.37 1.09 40.39
C ASP A 42 -29.72 -0.30 40.27
N LEU A 43 -30.47 -1.37 40.63
CA LEU A 43 -29.99 -2.74 40.60
C LEU A 43 -30.27 -3.37 39.21
N ILE A 44 -29.24 -3.94 38.58
CA ILE A 44 -29.35 -4.69 37.33
C ILE A 44 -29.77 -6.13 37.63
N ALA A 45 -30.79 -6.64 36.94
CA ALA A 45 -31.27 -8.00 37.15
C ALA A 45 -30.20 -9.05 36.83
N PRO A 46 -30.15 -10.19 37.55
CA PRO A 46 -29.27 -11.31 37.17
C PRO A 46 -29.50 -11.74 35.74
N GLY A 47 -28.42 -12.17 35.02
CA GLY A 47 -28.46 -12.63 33.66
C GLY A 47 -28.25 -11.53 32.57
N VAL A 48 -28.23 -10.24 32.99
CA VAL A 48 -27.96 -9.14 32.07
C VAL A 48 -26.46 -9.04 31.77
N THR A 49 -26.13 -8.94 30.49
CA THR A 49 -24.76 -8.71 30.00
C THR A 49 -24.67 -7.43 29.16
N VAL A 50 -23.55 -6.71 29.27
CA VAL A 50 -23.22 -5.54 28.43
C VAL A 50 -21.96 -5.86 27.65
N ALA A 51 -22.04 -5.88 26.34
CA ALA A 51 -20.94 -6.26 25.44
C ALA A 51 -20.26 -7.61 25.81
N GLY A 52 -21.07 -8.58 26.32
CA GLY A 52 -20.57 -9.86 26.81
C GLY A 52 -20.03 -9.88 28.22
N ILE A 53 -19.95 -8.71 28.89
CA ILE A 53 -19.50 -8.56 30.27
C ILE A 53 -20.70 -8.74 31.21
N GLN A 54 -20.60 -9.65 32.20
CA GLN A 54 -21.64 -9.86 33.19
C GLN A 54 -21.78 -8.66 34.11
N VAL A 55 -22.92 -7.99 34.12
CA VAL A 55 -23.26 -6.87 34.99
C VAL A 55 -24.50 -7.16 35.87
N GLY A 56 -25.15 -8.28 35.62
CA GLY A 56 -26.29 -8.73 36.41
C GLY A 56 -25.94 -8.88 37.88
N GLY A 57 -26.84 -8.45 38.78
CA GLY A 57 -26.64 -8.42 40.21
C GLY A 57 -25.87 -7.22 40.75
N LEU A 58 -25.32 -6.36 39.87
CA LEU A 58 -24.59 -5.16 40.27
C LEU A 58 -25.52 -3.93 40.37
N ARG A 59 -25.21 -3.01 41.26
CA ARG A 59 -25.76 -1.65 41.26
C ARG A 59 -25.14 -0.82 40.13
N ALA A 60 -25.81 0.21 39.71
CA ALA A 60 -25.42 1.09 38.60
C ALA A 60 -23.94 1.53 38.66
N ASP A 61 -23.49 1.98 39.84
CA ASP A 61 -22.12 2.49 40.02
C ASP A 61 -21.06 1.39 39.94
N ALA A 62 -21.34 0.21 40.52
CA ALA A 62 -20.47 -0.95 40.42
C ALA A 62 -20.40 -1.48 38.97
N ALA A 63 -21.51 -1.46 38.26
CA ALA A 63 -21.55 -1.82 36.83
C ALA A 63 -20.74 -0.83 35.99
N ARG A 64 -20.86 0.49 36.24
CA ARG A 64 -20.03 1.51 35.57
C ARG A 64 -18.54 1.30 35.83
N ALA A 65 -18.17 1.07 37.11
CA ALA A 65 -16.79 0.84 37.49
C ALA A 65 -16.21 -0.39 36.74
N ARG A 66 -16.95 -1.50 36.72
CA ARG A 66 -16.56 -2.73 36.03
C ARG A 66 -16.40 -2.53 34.54
N LEU A 67 -17.37 -1.90 33.88
CA LEU A 67 -17.31 -1.63 32.43
C LEU A 67 -16.17 -0.67 32.07
N ARG A 68 -15.90 0.35 32.91
CA ARG A 68 -14.75 1.27 32.71
C ARG A 68 -13.40 0.57 32.85
N ALA A 69 -13.28 -0.36 33.81
CA ALA A 69 -12.07 -1.15 33.99
C ALA A 69 -11.79 -2.05 32.77
N GLU A 70 -12.82 -2.77 32.30
CA GLU A 70 -12.72 -3.61 31.12
C GLU A 70 -12.40 -2.80 29.83
N LEU A 71 -13.07 -1.65 29.64
CA LEU A 71 -12.77 -0.73 28.55
C LEU A 71 -11.32 -0.22 28.64
N GLY A 72 -10.83 0.04 29.86
CA GLY A 72 -9.44 0.42 30.11
C GLY A 72 -8.44 -0.64 29.65
N ALA A 73 -8.72 -1.90 29.93
CA ALA A 73 -7.91 -3.03 29.49
C ALA A 73 -7.92 -3.18 27.95
N VAL A 74 -9.09 -3.07 27.33
CA VAL A 74 -9.22 -3.09 25.87
C VAL A 74 -8.45 -1.92 25.22
N ARG A 75 -8.53 -0.72 25.80
CA ARG A 75 -7.80 0.47 25.30
C ARG A 75 -6.28 0.33 25.41
N ALA A 76 -5.79 -0.43 26.40
CA ALA A 76 -4.37 -0.67 26.59
C ALA A 76 -3.84 -1.78 25.68
N ARG A 77 -4.68 -2.73 25.29
CA ARG A 77 -4.30 -3.87 24.46
C ARG A 77 -3.94 -3.41 23.03
N PRO A 78 -2.74 -3.73 22.50
CA PRO A 78 -2.37 -3.35 21.15
C PRO A 78 -3.02 -4.27 20.12
N ILE A 79 -3.51 -3.68 19.04
CA ILE A 79 -3.75 -4.38 17.77
C ILE A 79 -2.41 -4.45 17.06
N THR A 80 -1.94 -5.66 16.79
CA THR A 80 -0.66 -5.88 16.11
C THR A 80 -0.90 -6.14 14.62
N VAL A 81 -0.41 -5.25 13.77
CA VAL A 81 -0.36 -5.45 12.31
C VAL A 81 0.96 -6.14 11.96
N ARG A 82 0.88 -7.25 11.22
CA ARG A 82 2.05 -8.05 10.80
C ARG A 82 2.21 -8.05 9.29
N SER A 83 3.47 -7.95 8.83
CA SER A 83 3.85 -8.15 7.42
C SER A 83 5.23 -8.82 7.40
N GLY A 84 5.27 -10.12 7.12
CA GLY A 84 6.49 -10.91 7.27
C GLY A 84 7.05 -10.83 8.70
N THR A 85 8.27 -10.35 8.85
CA THR A 85 8.94 -10.12 10.15
C THR A 85 8.57 -8.81 10.81
N LEU A 86 8.03 -7.85 10.06
CA LEU A 86 7.66 -6.53 10.56
C LEU A 86 6.38 -6.59 11.39
N ARG A 87 6.37 -5.79 12.46
CA ARG A 87 5.24 -5.67 13.38
C ARG A 87 5.00 -4.20 13.70
N PHE A 88 3.74 -3.79 13.63
CA PHE A 88 3.28 -2.45 13.96
C PHE A 88 2.18 -2.59 15.01
N ALA A 89 2.15 -1.73 16.01
CA ALA A 89 1.17 -1.78 17.08
C ALA A 89 0.33 -0.51 17.11
N LEU A 90 -0.99 -0.68 17.23
CA LEU A 90 -1.95 0.40 17.44
C LEU A 90 -2.74 0.07 18.71
N THR A 91 -2.62 0.88 19.77
CA THR A 91 -3.44 0.73 20.96
C THR A 91 -4.79 1.42 20.79
N GLY A 92 -5.81 0.97 21.53
CA GLY A 92 -7.10 1.65 21.57
C GLY A 92 -7.00 3.10 22.09
N ARG A 93 -5.98 3.43 22.93
CA ARG A 93 -5.69 4.81 23.33
C ARG A 93 -5.25 5.67 22.15
N GLN A 94 -4.33 5.17 21.32
CA GLN A 94 -3.87 5.86 20.11
C GLN A 94 -5.00 6.02 19.10
N ALA A 95 -5.87 5.02 18.97
CA ALA A 95 -7.07 5.07 18.14
C ALA A 95 -8.18 5.96 18.75
N ARG A 96 -7.97 6.54 19.96
CA ARG A 96 -8.97 7.32 20.72
C ARG A 96 -10.27 6.55 20.90
N LEU A 97 -10.16 5.25 21.22
CA LEU A 97 -11.32 4.39 21.44
C LEU A 97 -12.12 4.89 22.65
N THR A 98 -13.42 5.10 22.47
CA THR A 98 -14.37 5.49 23.51
C THR A 98 -15.62 4.61 23.45
N ALA A 99 -16.32 4.52 24.59
CA ALA A 99 -17.62 3.87 24.64
C ALA A 99 -18.51 4.63 25.62
N ASN A 100 -19.80 4.67 25.35
CA ASN A 100 -20.76 5.31 26.25
C ASN A 100 -21.22 4.30 27.32
N VAL A 101 -20.41 4.19 28.39
CA VAL A 101 -20.67 3.29 29.52
C VAL A 101 -21.96 3.68 30.26
N ASP A 102 -22.23 4.98 30.39
CA ASP A 102 -23.39 5.48 31.13
C ASP A 102 -24.69 5.12 30.43
N GLN A 103 -24.72 5.25 29.10
CA GLN A 103 -25.86 4.82 28.28
C GLN A 103 -26.07 3.31 28.38
N ALA A 104 -24.99 2.52 28.28
CA ALA A 104 -25.07 1.07 28.34
C ALA A 104 -25.61 0.57 29.70
N VAL A 105 -25.19 1.20 30.82
CA VAL A 105 -25.74 0.90 32.15
C VAL A 105 -27.19 1.31 32.27
N SER A 106 -27.59 2.48 31.73
CA SER A 106 -28.98 2.91 31.74
C SER A 106 -29.88 1.95 30.96
N ASP A 107 -29.39 1.43 29.81
CA ASP A 107 -30.11 0.44 29.00
C ASP A 107 -30.23 -0.90 29.71
N ALA A 108 -29.17 -1.32 30.44
CA ALA A 108 -29.18 -2.53 31.25
C ALA A 108 -30.20 -2.45 32.40
N ILE A 109 -30.28 -1.28 33.06
CA ILE A 109 -31.30 -1.03 34.08
C ILE A 109 -32.71 -1.05 33.48
N ARG A 110 -32.90 -0.39 32.33
CA ARG A 110 -34.19 -0.36 31.60
C ARG A 110 -34.62 -1.78 31.21
N ALA A 111 -33.73 -2.60 30.70
CA ALA A 111 -34.01 -4.00 30.38
C ALA A 111 -34.37 -4.81 31.62
N SER A 112 -33.72 -4.53 32.77
CA SER A 112 -34.01 -5.18 34.04
C SER A 112 -35.40 -4.87 34.61
N ARG A 113 -35.94 -3.68 34.26
CA ARG A 113 -37.24 -3.18 34.77
C ARG A 113 -38.46 -3.52 33.89
N GLY A 114 -38.26 -4.39 32.90
CA GLY A 114 -39.36 -4.89 32.08
C GLY A 114 -40.42 -5.64 32.90
N GLY A 115 -41.71 -5.42 32.58
CA GLY A 115 -42.84 -6.03 33.26
C GLY A 115 -43.36 -5.26 34.47
N TRP A 116 -44.42 -5.80 35.13
CA TRP A 116 -45.08 -5.17 36.26
C TRP A 116 -44.26 -5.34 37.56
N PHE A 117 -44.37 -4.37 38.49
CA PHE A 117 -43.55 -4.31 39.75
C PHE A 117 -43.69 -5.56 40.65
N VAL A 118 -44.88 -6.16 40.72
CA VAL A 118 -45.08 -7.41 41.49
C VAL A 118 -44.29 -8.56 40.86
N GLY A 119 -44.28 -8.67 39.54
CA GLY A 119 -43.49 -9.70 38.85
C GLY A 119 -41.98 -9.50 39.03
N ARG A 120 -41.51 -8.25 39.13
CA ARG A 120 -40.11 -7.91 39.47
C ARG A 120 -39.76 -8.25 40.90
N ALA A 121 -40.68 -7.94 41.84
CA ALA A 121 -40.50 -8.29 43.25
C ALA A 121 -40.39 -9.82 43.43
N ILE A 122 -41.28 -10.60 42.81
CA ILE A 122 -41.26 -12.07 42.83
C ILE A 122 -39.94 -12.59 42.26
N ARG A 123 -39.53 -12.10 41.08
CA ARG A 123 -38.22 -12.49 40.48
C ARG A 123 -37.05 -12.18 41.42
N GLY A 124 -37.07 -11.00 42.05
CA GLY A 124 -36.02 -10.57 42.99
C GLY A 124 -35.94 -11.38 44.25
N LEU A 125 -37.08 -11.90 44.76
CA LEU A 125 -37.16 -12.74 45.98
C LEU A 125 -36.78 -14.20 45.69
N PHE A 126 -37.15 -14.73 44.51
CA PHE A 126 -36.94 -16.13 44.14
C PHE A 126 -35.76 -16.37 43.19
N GLY A 127 -34.89 -15.36 42.97
CA GLY A 127 -33.66 -15.49 42.21
C GLY A 127 -33.83 -15.56 40.66
N GLY A 128 -34.98 -15.09 40.15
CA GLY A 128 -35.23 -15.07 38.69
C GLY A 128 -34.36 -14.03 37.97
N GLY A 129 -33.78 -14.43 36.85
CA GLY A 129 -32.95 -13.57 35.96
C GLY A 129 -33.71 -13.00 34.76
N VAL A 130 -33.06 -12.05 34.08
CA VAL A 130 -33.45 -11.53 32.78
C VAL A 130 -32.32 -11.81 31.79
N ASP A 131 -32.55 -12.64 30.78
CA ASP A 131 -31.58 -12.82 29.71
C ASP A 131 -31.64 -11.61 28.76
N ALA A 132 -30.84 -10.59 29.04
CA ALA A 132 -30.72 -9.41 28.19
C ALA A 132 -29.26 -9.14 27.84
N ARG A 133 -29.02 -8.99 26.53
CA ARG A 133 -27.71 -8.68 25.96
C ARG A 133 -27.71 -7.25 25.43
N ILE A 134 -27.06 -6.36 26.19
CA ILE A 134 -27.00 -4.94 25.87
C ILE A 134 -25.75 -4.67 25.03
N ALA A 135 -25.90 -3.99 23.90
CA ALA A 135 -24.77 -3.52 23.11
C ALA A 135 -24.13 -2.29 23.80
N MET A 136 -22.81 -2.21 23.75
CA MET A 136 -22.07 -1.02 24.14
C MET A 136 -21.29 -0.54 22.91
N PRO A 137 -21.89 0.32 22.06
CA PRO A 137 -21.25 0.80 20.85
C PRO A 137 -19.96 1.56 21.21
N VAL A 138 -18.89 1.22 20.53
CA VAL A 138 -17.60 1.90 20.64
C VAL A 138 -17.42 2.88 19.49
N SER A 139 -16.78 3.99 19.79
CA SER A 139 -16.37 5.01 18.80
C SER A 139 -14.85 5.11 18.80
N TYR A 140 -14.26 5.42 17.66
CA TYR A 140 -12.82 5.61 17.52
C TYR A 140 -12.54 6.76 16.54
N SER A 141 -11.33 7.28 16.54
CA SER A 141 -10.88 8.33 15.62
C SER A 141 -10.46 7.72 14.29
N ARG A 142 -11.24 7.93 13.24
CA ARG A 142 -10.87 7.50 11.88
C ARG A 142 -9.53 8.11 11.45
N SER A 143 -9.30 9.39 11.73
CA SER A 143 -8.05 10.06 11.39
C SER A 143 -6.83 9.42 12.08
N ALA A 144 -6.98 8.95 13.33
CA ALA A 144 -5.89 8.26 14.02
C ALA A 144 -5.59 6.88 13.38
N VAL A 145 -6.62 6.17 12.96
CA VAL A 145 -6.47 4.91 12.22
C VAL A 145 -5.83 5.16 10.86
N ASP A 146 -6.25 6.20 10.12
CA ASP A 146 -5.68 6.56 8.82
C ASP A 146 -4.20 6.93 8.92
N LEU A 147 -3.81 7.73 9.92
CA LEU A 147 -2.41 8.06 10.17
C LEU A 147 -1.57 6.81 10.45
N PHE A 148 -2.12 5.86 11.22
CA PHE A 148 -1.43 4.60 11.46
C PHE A 148 -1.30 3.75 10.18
N VAL A 149 -2.38 3.59 9.42
CA VAL A 149 -2.39 2.87 8.14
C VAL A 149 -1.39 3.47 7.16
N ASN A 150 -1.36 4.80 7.03
CA ASN A 150 -0.41 5.50 6.16
C ASN A 150 1.05 5.24 6.58
N ARG A 151 1.35 5.27 7.89
CA ARG A 151 2.69 4.94 8.40
C ARG A 151 3.10 3.49 8.06
N VAL A 152 2.18 2.54 8.20
CA VAL A 152 2.42 1.14 7.80
C VAL A 152 2.69 1.07 6.30
N GLY A 153 1.91 1.75 5.46
CA GLY A 153 2.10 1.84 4.03
C GLY A 153 3.47 2.41 3.65
N GLN A 154 3.86 3.55 4.22
CA GLN A 154 5.17 4.15 3.97
C GLN A 154 6.35 3.21 4.26
N THR A 155 6.18 2.26 5.20
CA THR A 155 7.23 1.27 5.51
C THR A 155 7.18 0.05 4.60
N LEU A 156 5.98 -0.35 4.15
CA LEU A 156 5.79 -1.58 3.37
C LEU A 156 5.86 -1.36 1.87
N ASP A 157 5.48 -0.18 1.39
CA ASP A 157 5.40 0.12 -0.03
C ASP A 157 6.80 0.28 -0.62
N ARG A 158 7.01 -0.35 -1.76
CA ARG A 158 8.19 -0.21 -2.60
C ARG A 158 7.75 -0.07 -4.03
N PRO A 159 8.18 0.97 -4.74
CA PRO A 159 7.92 1.07 -6.17
C PRO A 159 8.58 -0.09 -6.92
N ALA A 160 7.96 -0.55 -7.99
CA ALA A 160 8.60 -1.45 -8.92
C ALA A 160 9.75 -0.70 -9.62
N ARG A 161 10.82 -1.42 -9.93
CA ARG A 161 11.93 -0.92 -10.75
C ARG A 161 11.89 -1.62 -12.09
N ASP A 162 11.87 -0.84 -13.15
CA ASP A 162 11.91 -1.37 -14.50
C ASP A 162 13.30 -1.97 -14.78
N ALA A 163 13.34 -3.02 -15.59
CA ALA A 163 14.59 -3.53 -16.10
C ALA A 163 15.24 -2.44 -16.99
N SER A 164 16.56 -2.43 -17.03
CA SER A 164 17.32 -1.46 -17.81
C SER A 164 18.57 -2.08 -18.40
N VAL A 165 19.14 -1.40 -19.37
CA VAL A 165 20.43 -1.72 -19.95
C VAL A 165 21.47 -0.82 -19.32
N SER A 166 22.65 -1.36 -19.00
CA SER A 166 23.80 -0.62 -18.47
C SER A 166 25.06 -1.08 -19.17
N VAL A 167 26.06 -0.21 -19.26
CA VAL A 167 27.38 -0.54 -19.78
C VAL A 167 28.35 -0.61 -18.60
N ALA A 168 28.99 -1.77 -18.41
CA ALA A 168 30.02 -1.95 -17.40
C ALA A 168 31.34 -1.34 -17.84
N GLY A 169 32.28 -1.08 -16.90
CA GLY A 169 33.55 -0.41 -17.15
C GLY A 169 34.50 -1.10 -18.15
N SER A 170 34.16 -2.32 -18.61
CA SER A 170 34.85 -3.05 -19.68
C SER A 170 34.18 -2.88 -21.06
N ALA A 171 33.41 -1.82 -21.27
CA ALA A 171 32.59 -1.62 -22.47
C ALA A 171 31.60 -2.77 -22.79
N GLN A 172 31.23 -3.52 -21.75
CA GLN A 172 30.32 -4.65 -21.86
C GLN A 172 28.90 -4.22 -21.56
N LEU A 173 27.97 -4.54 -22.47
CA LEU A 173 26.55 -4.33 -22.25
C LEU A 173 26.00 -5.37 -21.26
N VAL A 174 25.40 -4.93 -20.18
CA VAL A 174 24.78 -5.79 -19.16
C VAL A 174 23.31 -5.40 -18.97
N THR A 175 22.49 -6.40 -18.70
CA THR A 175 21.09 -6.22 -18.39
C THR A 175 20.89 -6.15 -16.90
N VAL A 176 20.26 -5.08 -16.41
CA VAL A 176 19.81 -4.95 -15.02
C VAL A 176 18.38 -5.47 -14.94
N ALA A 177 18.18 -6.53 -14.16
CA ALA A 177 16.85 -7.11 -14.02
C ALA A 177 15.86 -6.16 -13.33
N GLY A 178 14.63 -6.18 -13.80
CA GLY A 178 13.54 -5.45 -13.15
C GLY A 178 13.18 -6.08 -11.81
N GLU A 179 12.86 -5.26 -10.83
CA GLU A 179 12.45 -5.70 -9.50
C GLU A 179 10.95 -5.42 -9.30
N PRO A 180 10.15 -6.42 -8.88
CA PRO A 180 8.76 -6.19 -8.55
C PRO A 180 8.64 -5.27 -7.32
N GLY A 181 7.72 -4.33 -7.39
CA GLY A 181 7.32 -3.50 -6.30
C GLY A 181 6.33 -4.18 -5.36
N ARG A 182 6.00 -3.52 -4.26
CA ARG A 182 4.98 -3.93 -3.32
C ARG A 182 4.14 -2.74 -2.93
N VAL A 183 2.81 -2.94 -2.85
CA VAL A 183 1.86 -1.92 -2.41
C VAL A 183 0.90 -2.53 -1.41
N MET A 184 0.75 -1.87 -0.27
CA MET A 184 -0.21 -2.24 0.75
C MET A 184 -1.61 -1.77 0.34
N ASP A 185 -2.63 -2.63 0.52
CA ASP A 185 -4.02 -2.23 0.41
C ASP A 185 -4.45 -1.52 1.70
N ALA A 186 -4.39 -0.19 1.68
CA ALA A 186 -4.72 0.65 2.83
C ALA A 186 -6.20 0.52 3.23
N SER A 187 -7.10 0.33 2.27
CA SER A 187 -8.53 0.20 2.53
C SER A 187 -8.86 -1.12 3.23
N ALA A 188 -8.29 -2.20 2.76
CA ALA A 188 -8.45 -3.51 3.37
C ALA A 188 -7.78 -3.59 4.76
N LEU A 189 -6.62 -2.96 4.96
CA LEU A 189 -5.98 -2.88 6.27
C LEU A 189 -6.82 -2.07 7.26
N ARG A 190 -7.33 -0.90 6.83
CA ARG A 190 -8.26 -0.08 7.64
C ARG A 190 -9.44 -0.89 8.11
N ALA A 191 -10.15 -1.55 7.20
CA ALA A 191 -11.33 -2.35 7.53
C ALA A 191 -11.02 -3.47 8.54
N ARG A 192 -9.85 -4.09 8.46
CA ARG A 192 -9.41 -5.12 9.42
C ARG A 192 -9.13 -4.53 10.80
N ILE A 193 -8.48 -3.36 10.87
CA ILE A 193 -8.21 -2.65 12.12
C ILE A 193 -9.52 -2.19 12.77
N GLU A 194 -10.43 -1.60 12.00
CA GLU A 194 -11.73 -1.15 12.48
C GLU A 194 -12.54 -2.31 13.09
N ARG A 195 -12.55 -3.45 12.41
CA ARG A 195 -13.18 -4.67 12.94
C ARG A 195 -12.54 -5.11 14.25
N ALA A 196 -11.21 -5.08 14.34
CA ALA A 196 -10.49 -5.45 15.57
C ALA A 196 -10.73 -4.45 16.73
N LEU A 197 -11.01 -3.18 16.43
CA LEU A 197 -11.37 -2.16 17.41
C LEU A 197 -12.81 -2.28 17.91
N THR A 198 -13.74 -2.68 17.04
CA THR A 198 -15.18 -2.63 17.30
C THR A 198 -15.78 -3.98 17.72
N THR A 199 -15.10 -5.07 17.45
CA THR A 199 -15.58 -6.44 17.73
C THR A 199 -14.73 -7.07 18.85
N PRO A 200 -15.27 -7.26 20.06
CA PRO A 200 -14.50 -7.78 21.19
C PRO A 200 -13.87 -9.18 20.97
N SER A 201 -14.53 -10.01 20.15
CA SER A 201 -14.06 -11.36 19.81
C SER A 201 -13.08 -11.38 18.63
N ALA A 202 -12.82 -10.25 17.98
CA ALA A 202 -11.88 -10.20 16.86
C ALA A 202 -10.44 -10.41 17.33
N PRO A 203 -9.62 -11.16 16.58
CA PRO A 203 -8.23 -11.39 16.94
C PRO A 203 -7.46 -10.05 16.95
N PRO A 204 -6.59 -9.83 17.97
CA PRO A 204 -5.80 -8.60 18.06
C PRO A 204 -4.62 -8.55 17.09
N VAL A 205 -4.45 -9.60 16.29
CA VAL A 205 -3.40 -9.70 15.27
C VAL A 205 -4.03 -9.62 13.89
N VAL A 206 -3.58 -8.66 13.09
CA VAL A 206 -4.07 -8.38 11.74
C VAL A 206 -2.90 -8.50 10.78
N THR A 207 -3.07 -9.24 9.68
CA THR A 207 -2.07 -9.28 8.60
C THR A 207 -2.29 -8.11 7.65
N ALA A 208 -1.24 -7.33 7.36
CA ALA A 208 -1.29 -6.29 6.34
C ALA A 208 -1.46 -6.93 4.94
N PRO A 209 -2.50 -6.57 4.20
CA PRO A 209 -2.68 -7.05 2.83
C PRO A 209 -1.71 -6.32 1.91
N VAL A 210 -0.75 -7.04 1.35
CA VAL A 210 0.26 -6.51 0.43
C VAL A 210 0.14 -7.24 -0.89
N ARG A 211 0.13 -6.50 -2.00
CA ARG A 211 0.18 -7.05 -3.35
C ARG A 211 1.49 -6.71 -4.04
N SER A 212 1.98 -7.60 -4.89
CA SER A 212 3.10 -7.34 -5.77
C SER A 212 2.66 -6.44 -6.94
N VAL A 213 3.54 -5.55 -7.36
CA VAL A 213 3.37 -4.71 -8.55
C VAL A 213 4.52 -5.05 -9.50
N ALA A 214 4.18 -5.58 -10.67
CA ALA A 214 5.19 -5.91 -11.68
C ALA A 214 5.85 -4.62 -12.22
N PRO A 215 7.13 -4.66 -12.60
CA PRO A 215 7.76 -3.59 -13.36
C PRO A 215 7.06 -3.42 -14.72
N ARG A 216 7.06 -2.22 -15.27
CA ARG A 216 6.49 -1.92 -16.60
C ARG A 216 7.35 -2.54 -17.69
N VAL A 217 8.68 -2.50 -17.51
CA VAL A 217 9.65 -3.13 -18.41
C VAL A 217 10.27 -4.32 -17.68
N THR A 218 10.05 -5.52 -18.22
CA THR A 218 10.69 -6.74 -17.71
C THR A 218 11.96 -7.03 -18.51
N THR A 219 12.85 -7.86 -17.96
CA THR A 219 14.06 -8.32 -18.68
C THR A 219 13.72 -8.96 -20.03
N ALA A 220 12.61 -9.68 -20.12
CA ALA A 220 12.17 -10.29 -21.37
C ALA A 220 11.71 -9.27 -22.43
N MET A 221 11.25 -8.08 -22.00
CA MET A 221 10.82 -7.03 -22.94
C MET A 221 11.98 -6.20 -23.47
N LEU A 222 13.09 -6.09 -22.72
CA LEU A 222 14.24 -5.28 -23.11
C LEU A 222 14.84 -5.68 -24.45
N ALA A 223 14.95 -6.98 -24.74
CA ALA A 223 15.50 -7.45 -26.01
C ALA A 223 14.68 -7.01 -27.23
N ALA A 224 13.37 -6.86 -27.07
CA ALA A 224 12.49 -6.34 -28.12
C ALA A 224 12.56 -4.81 -28.24
N GLU A 225 12.78 -4.10 -27.12
CA GLU A 225 12.92 -2.64 -27.07
C GLU A 225 14.22 -2.15 -27.73
N TYR A 226 15.30 -2.98 -27.62
CA TYR A 226 16.60 -2.67 -28.21
C TYR A 226 16.96 -3.64 -29.35
N PRO A 227 16.41 -3.47 -30.55
CA PRO A 227 16.76 -4.31 -31.70
C PRO A 227 18.25 -4.19 -32.06
N ALA A 228 18.85 -3.03 -31.82
CA ALA A 228 20.29 -2.79 -31.93
C ALA A 228 20.76 -1.88 -30.77
N TYR A 229 21.99 -2.07 -30.32
CA TYR A 229 22.70 -1.23 -29.36
C TYR A 229 24.19 -1.21 -29.71
N ILE A 230 24.80 -0.04 -29.72
CA ILE A 230 26.22 0.12 -30.03
C ILE A 230 26.97 0.54 -28.78
N VAL A 231 28.09 -0.09 -28.52
CA VAL A 231 29.06 0.35 -27.51
C VAL A 231 30.38 0.65 -28.20
N VAL A 232 30.88 1.85 -28.01
CA VAL A 232 32.17 2.34 -28.54
C VAL A 232 33.17 2.38 -27.38
N ASP A 233 34.20 1.54 -27.48
CA ASP A 233 35.34 1.49 -26.57
C ASP A 233 36.50 2.27 -27.21
N ARG A 234 36.63 3.57 -26.82
CA ARG A 234 37.67 4.45 -27.36
C ARG A 234 39.08 3.95 -27.02
N PRO A 235 39.36 3.58 -25.75
CA PRO A 235 40.67 3.05 -25.38
C PRO A 235 41.09 1.79 -26.16
N ALA A 236 40.13 0.90 -26.42
CA ALA A 236 40.39 -0.33 -27.16
C ALA A 236 40.35 -0.19 -28.69
N PHE A 237 39.86 0.98 -29.19
CA PHE A 237 39.60 1.19 -30.61
C PHE A 237 38.64 0.16 -31.21
N LYS A 238 37.55 -0.16 -30.46
CA LYS A 238 36.56 -1.17 -30.82
C LYS A 238 35.16 -0.60 -30.77
N LEU A 239 34.33 -1.07 -31.70
CA LEU A 239 32.91 -0.86 -31.70
C LEU A 239 32.23 -2.22 -31.61
N TYR A 240 31.37 -2.38 -30.61
CA TYR A 240 30.59 -3.58 -30.36
C TYR A 240 29.13 -3.34 -30.74
N LEU A 241 28.62 -4.19 -31.66
CA LEU A 241 27.20 -4.20 -32.01
C LEU A 241 26.50 -5.33 -31.25
N TYR A 242 25.48 -4.95 -30.50
CA TYR A 242 24.57 -5.88 -29.86
C TYR A 242 23.23 -5.85 -30.62
N GLN A 243 22.72 -7.03 -30.96
CA GLN A 243 21.36 -7.20 -31.50
C GLN A 243 20.51 -7.94 -30.46
N HIS A 244 19.36 -7.40 -30.14
CA HIS A 244 18.51 -7.92 -29.06
C HIS A 244 19.32 -8.17 -27.77
N LEU A 245 20.23 -7.24 -27.43
CA LEU A 245 21.15 -7.25 -26.29
C LEU A 245 22.19 -8.37 -26.28
N SER A 246 22.34 -9.11 -27.38
CA SER A 246 23.38 -10.11 -27.58
C SER A 246 24.46 -9.56 -28.46
N LEU A 247 25.75 -9.71 -28.08
CA LEU A 247 26.89 -9.29 -28.91
C LEU A 247 26.91 -10.10 -30.19
N THR A 248 26.84 -9.41 -31.34
CA THR A 248 26.85 -10.06 -32.64
C THR A 248 28.08 -9.71 -33.48
N HIS A 249 28.58 -8.47 -33.38
CA HIS A 249 29.73 -8.02 -34.15
C HIS A 249 30.68 -7.16 -33.33
N THR A 250 31.96 -7.22 -33.68
CA THR A 250 33.01 -6.36 -33.14
C THR A 250 33.82 -5.82 -34.28
N TYR A 251 33.93 -4.49 -34.37
CA TYR A 251 34.62 -3.78 -35.42
C TYR A 251 35.85 -3.04 -34.87
N GLY A 252 36.90 -2.93 -35.70
CA GLY A 252 37.99 -1.98 -35.47
C GLY A 252 37.56 -0.58 -35.86
N ILE A 253 37.92 0.43 -35.08
CA ILE A 253 37.56 1.82 -35.36
C ILE A 253 38.75 2.76 -35.17
N ALA A 254 38.67 3.98 -35.75
CA ALA A 254 39.44 5.10 -35.28
C ALA A 254 38.52 6.10 -34.56
N VAL A 255 39.05 6.78 -33.57
CA VAL A 255 38.32 7.75 -32.75
C VAL A 255 38.99 9.13 -32.79
N GLY A 256 38.35 10.11 -32.14
CA GLY A 256 38.88 11.48 -32.04
C GLY A 256 40.23 11.53 -31.34
N ARG A 257 41.15 12.33 -31.87
CA ARG A 257 42.48 12.58 -31.29
C ARG A 257 42.40 13.50 -30.05
N ALA A 258 43.49 13.61 -29.31
CA ALA A 258 43.62 14.51 -28.19
C ALA A 258 43.21 15.95 -28.55
N GLY A 259 42.33 16.55 -27.77
CA GLY A 259 41.76 17.86 -28.02
C GLY A 259 40.57 17.92 -29.00
N LEU A 260 40.23 16.78 -29.62
CA LEU A 260 39.07 16.58 -30.49
C LEU A 260 38.51 15.17 -30.26
N GLU A 261 38.31 14.81 -28.98
CA GLU A 261 37.88 13.47 -28.59
C GLU A 261 36.46 13.19 -29.05
N THR A 262 36.19 11.94 -29.41
CA THR A 262 34.82 11.46 -29.61
C THR A 262 34.04 11.63 -28.30
N PRO A 263 32.89 12.33 -28.29
CA PRO A 263 32.13 12.63 -27.07
C PRO A 263 31.73 11.36 -26.34
N ALA A 264 32.02 11.31 -25.01
CA ALA A 264 31.64 10.20 -24.17
C ALA A 264 30.16 10.31 -23.75
N GLY A 265 29.54 9.17 -23.39
CA GLY A 265 28.18 9.11 -22.91
C GLY A 265 27.22 8.40 -23.84
N LEU A 266 25.93 8.58 -23.57
CA LEU A 266 24.86 7.97 -24.36
C LEU A 266 24.40 8.93 -25.48
N HIS A 267 24.52 8.48 -26.69
CA HIS A 267 24.05 9.10 -27.92
C HIS A 267 23.04 8.19 -28.62
N HIS A 268 22.47 8.66 -29.73
CA HIS A 268 21.57 7.85 -30.58
C HIS A 268 21.85 8.14 -32.03
N ILE A 269 21.63 7.16 -32.93
CA ILE A 269 21.69 7.41 -34.36
C ILE A 269 20.53 8.33 -34.73
N LEU A 270 20.83 9.59 -35.07
CA LEU A 270 19.86 10.63 -35.37
C LEU A 270 19.53 10.72 -36.87
N ASP A 271 20.52 10.52 -37.74
CA ASP A 271 20.36 10.48 -39.17
C ASP A 271 21.24 9.42 -39.81
N LYS A 272 20.89 9.02 -41.05
CA LYS A 272 21.60 8.00 -41.80
C LYS A 272 21.63 8.36 -43.30
N GLN A 273 22.82 8.31 -43.90
CA GLN A 273 22.98 8.65 -45.29
C GLN A 273 23.83 7.60 -46.04
N VAL A 274 23.49 7.38 -47.30
CA VAL A 274 24.24 6.53 -48.24
C VAL A 274 24.98 7.44 -49.19
N ASN A 275 26.30 7.24 -49.35
CA ASN A 275 27.18 8.10 -50.13
C ASN A 275 26.92 9.59 -49.82
N PRO A 276 27.12 10.04 -48.54
CA PRO A 276 26.87 11.41 -48.14
C PRO A 276 27.78 12.39 -48.90
N ALA A 277 27.38 13.64 -49.04
CA ALA A 277 28.32 14.72 -49.29
C ALA A 277 28.86 15.21 -47.95
N TRP A 278 30.15 15.48 -47.85
CA TRP A 278 30.74 16.01 -46.65
C TRP A 278 30.59 17.53 -46.56
N HIS A 279 29.75 17.98 -45.64
CA HIS A 279 29.64 19.39 -45.27
C HIS A 279 30.74 19.70 -44.26
N VAL A 280 31.80 20.35 -44.77
CA VAL A 280 32.99 20.65 -43.95
C VAL A 280 32.64 21.68 -42.84
N PRO A 281 32.82 21.36 -41.55
CA PRO A 281 32.47 22.27 -40.49
C PRO A 281 33.33 23.54 -40.48
N LEU A 282 32.80 24.62 -39.92
CA LEU A 282 33.50 25.90 -39.77
C LEU A 282 34.54 25.86 -38.62
N SER A 283 35.16 24.74 -38.40
CA SER A 283 36.17 24.55 -37.36
C SER A 283 37.56 24.96 -37.83
N SER A 284 38.39 25.43 -36.91
CA SER A 284 39.75 25.90 -37.23
C SER A 284 40.64 24.82 -37.85
N TRP A 285 40.41 23.57 -37.54
CA TRP A 285 41.15 22.44 -38.10
C TRP A 285 40.84 22.16 -39.58
N ALA A 286 39.70 22.66 -40.09
CA ALA A 286 39.30 22.46 -41.47
C ALA A 286 40.07 23.35 -42.48
N GLY A 287 40.78 24.38 -41.97
CA GLY A 287 41.60 25.25 -42.79
C GLY A 287 40.85 25.85 -43.96
N SER A 288 41.42 25.77 -45.17
CA SER A 288 40.79 26.30 -46.39
C SER A 288 39.57 25.56 -46.88
N LEU A 289 39.27 24.40 -46.31
CA LEU A 289 38.06 23.61 -46.64
C LEU A 289 36.85 24.02 -45.85
N ALA A 290 37.02 24.83 -44.78
CA ALA A 290 35.93 25.23 -43.87
C ALA A 290 34.73 25.79 -44.67
N GLY A 291 33.53 25.25 -44.43
CA GLY A 291 32.27 25.64 -45.08
C GLY A 291 32.09 25.13 -46.51
N GLN A 292 33.04 24.38 -47.07
CA GLN A 292 32.88 23.76 -48.38
C GLN A 292 32.01 22.49 -48.29
N VAL A 293 31.46 22.07 -49.44
CA VAL A 293 30.75 20.82 -49.59
C VAL A 293 31.55 19.93 -50.56
N ILE A 294 32.05 18.84 -50.05
CA ILE A 294 32.79 17.84 -50.81
C ILE A 294 31.78 16.79 -51.29
N PRO A 295 31.57 16.65 -52.62
CA PRO A 295 30.62 15.66 -53.14
C PRO A 295 31.11 14.24 -52.92
N PRO A 296 30.17 13.24 -52.93
CA PRO A 296 30.55 11.84 -52.84
C PRO A 296 31.60 11.44 -53.87
N GLY A 297 32.66 10.75 -53.46
CA GLY A 297 33.75 10.35 -54.34
C GLY A 297 35.06 10.04 -53.62
N PRO A 298 36.15 9.87 -54.36
CA PRO A 298 37.47 9.46 -53.80
C PRO A 298 38.05 10.50 -52.81
N GLN A 299 37.63 11.76 -52.91
CA GLN A 299 38.08 12.85 -52.03
C GLN A 299 37.20 13.06 -50.80
N ASP A 300 36.05 12.40 -50.75
CA ASP A 300 35.15 12.46 -49.59
C ASP A 300 35.66 11.56 -48.48
N PRO A 301 35.95 12.10 -47.29
CA PRO A 301 36.44 11.30 -46.14
C PRO A 301 35.32 10.45 -45.47
N LEU A 302 34.03 10.74 -45.78
CA LEU A 302 32.90 10.04 -45.13
C LEU A 302 32.53 8.73 -45.83
N VAL A 303 33.23 8.35 -46.82
CA VAL A 303 33.06 7.18 -47.71
C VAL A 303 31.93 6.22 -47.35
N ALA A 304 31.05 6.00 -48.33
CA ALA A 304 29.98 4.99 -48.35
C ALA A 304 28.78 5.22 -47.43
N ARG A 305 28.97 5.47 -46.15
CA ARG A 305 27.89 5.58 -45.16
C ARG A 305 28.21 6.64 -44.10
N TRP A 306 27.16 7.31 -43.66
CA TRP A 306 27.12 8.21 -42.52
C TRP A 306 26.01 7.82 -41.55
N MET A 307 26.27 7.86 -40.26
CA MET A 307 25.30 7.75 -39.15
C MET A 307 25.64 8.82 -38.12
N GLY A 308 24.88 9.92 -38.09
CA GLY A 308 25.03 11.01 -37.10
C GLY A 308 24.62 10.56 -35.73
N ILE A 309 25.41 10.88 -34.69
CA ILE A 309 25.12 10.46 -33.32
C ILE A 309 24.77 11.61 -32.37
N ASP A 310 25.01 12.86 -32.82
CA ASP A 310 24.67 14.08 -32.09
C ASP A 310 24.34 15.24 -33.02
N ASP A 311 24.03 16.39 -32.48
CA ASP A 311 23.76 17.64 -33.19
C ASP A 311 25.03 18.52 -33.41
N GLN A 312 26.17 18.07 -32.90
CA GLN A 312 27.46 18.77 -33.03
C GLN A 312 28.19 18.38 -34.30
N GLY A 313 27.68 17.36 -35.00
CA GLY A 313 28.25 16.87 -36.25
C GLY A 313 29.17 15.67 -36.10
N ASP A 314 29.16 15.03 -34.92
CA ASP A 314 29.87 13.77 -34.75
C ASP A 314 29.02 12.58 -35.22
N GLY A 315 29.70 11.58 -35.79
CA GLY A 315 29.03 10.42 -36.38
C GLY A 315 29.95 9.24 -36.59
N ILE A 316 29.33 8.14 -37.08
CA ILE A 316 30.03 6.93 -37.50
C ILE A 316 30.01 6.87 -39.01
N HIS A 317 31.16 6.75 -39.61
CA HIS A 317 31.28 6.75 -41.11
C HIS A 317 32.40 5.86 -41.65
N GLY A 318 32.38 5.58 -42.92
CA GLY A 318 33.49 4.91 -43.60
C GLY A 318 34.74 5.79 -43.67
N THR A 319 35.87 5.23 -44.04
CA THR A 319 37.09 6.00 -44.20
C THR A 319 37.84 5.62 -45.47
N ASN A 320 38.39 6.63 -46.17
CA ASN A 320 39.37 6.46 -47.25
C ASN A 320 40.81 6.33 -46.70
N GLU A 321 40.98 6.37 -45.35
CA GLU A 321 42.24 6.19 -44.62
C GLU A 321 42.21 4.92 -43.79
N PRO A 322 42.21 3.70 -44.36
CA PRO A 322 42.07 2.45 -43.62
C PRO A 322 43.20 2.22 -42.60
N TRP A 323 44.40 2.80 -42.81
CA TRP A 323 45.51 2.75 -41.88
C TRP A 323 45.28 3.50 -40.59
N SER A 324 44.28 4.37 -40.51
CA SER A 324 43.89 5.10 -39.27
C SER A 324 43.15 4.21 -38.28
N ILE A 325 42.57 3.09 -38.71
CA ILE A 325 41.85 2.16 -37.82
C ILE A 325 42.78 1.62 -36.76
N GLY A 326 42.33 1.61 -35.51
CA GLY A 326 43.14 1.23 -34.32
C GLY A 326 43.90 2.41 -33.70
N SER A 327 43.56 3.65 -34.06
CA SER A 327 44.22 4.85 -33.55
C SER A 327 43.26 6.00 -33.24
N ALA A 328 43.76 7.00 -32.49
CA ALA A 328 43.07 8.27 -32.25
C ALA A 328 43.49 9.29 -33.35
N ALA A 329 42.86 9.23 -34.50
CA ALA A 329 43.28 9.98 -35.70
C ALA A 329 42.21 10.92 -36.26
N SER A 330 40.95 10.84 -35.78
CA SER A 330 39.86 11.67 -36.28
C SER A 330 39.73 13.02 -35.56
N HIS A 331 38.77 13.81 -35.99
CA HIS A 331 38.43 15.12 -35.39
C HIS A 331 37.14 15.05 -34.54
N GLY A 332 36.79 13.88 -34.00
CA GLY A 332 35.61 13.60 -33.19
C GLY A 332 34.85 12.38 -33.69
N CYS A 333 34.62 12.27 -34.96
CA CYS A 333 33.89 11.16 -35.58
C CYS A 333 34.54 9.79 -35.39
N ILE A 334 33.73 8.75 -35.48
CA ILE A 334 34.14 7.34 -35.39
C ILE A 334 34.32 6.82 -36.84
N ARG A 335 35.57 6.47 -37.22
CA ARG A 335 35.90 5.95 -38.53
C ARG A 335 35.88 4.42 -38.54
N MET A 336 35.33 3.82 -39.60
CA MET A 336 35.27 2.37 -39.84
C MET A 336 35.81 2.01 -41.22
N LEU A 337 36.26 0.78 -41.41
CA LEU A 337 36.47 0.25 -42.76
C LEU A 337 35.18 0.27 -43.58
N VAL A 338 35.29 0.47 -44.88
CA VAL A 338 34.11 0.58 -45.78
C VAL A 338 33.19 -0.65 -45.69
N PRO A 339 33.68 -1.90 -45.76
CA PRO A 339 32.80 -3.06 -45.60
C PRO A 339 32.07 -3.08 -44.22
N ASP A 340 32.78 -2.70 -43.15
CA ASP A 340 32.26 -2.74 -41.78
C ASP A 340 31.15 -1.70 -41.58
N VAL A 341 31.34 -0.47 -42.06
CA VAL A 341 30.31 0.58 -41.93
C VAL A 341 29.06 0.27 -42.78
N ILE A 342 29.24 -0.35 -43.94
CA ILE A 342 28.10 -0.81 -44.76
C ILE A 342 27.27 -1.85 -44.01
N GLN A 343 27.94 -2.81 -43.36
CA GLN A 343 27.29 -3.84 -42.56
C GLN A 343 26.61 -3.22 -41.34
N LEU A 344 27.33 -2.42 -40.57
CA LEU A 344 26.78 -1.75 -39.37
C LEU A 344 25.55 -0.91 -39.75
N TYR A 345 25.63 -0.14 -40.83
CA TYR A 345 24.54 0.69 -41.32
C TYR A 345 23.25 -0.12 -41.60
N SER A 346 23.39 -1.32 -42.19
CA SER A 346 22.23 -2.17 -42.52
C SER A 346 21.58 -2.80 -41.24
N LEU A 347 22.33 -2.97 -40.15
CA LEU A 347 21.92 -3.62 -38.95
C LEU A 347 21.38 -2.67 -37.86
N THR A 348 21.56 -1.37 -38.03
CA THR A 348 21.24 -0.37 -37.02
C THR A 348 20.14 0.59 -37.52
N PRO A 349 18.91 0.55 -36.98
CA PRO A 349 17.87 1.51 -37.32
C PRO A 349 18.15 2.92 -36.72
N LEU A 350 17.39 3.92 -37.16
CA LEU A 350 17.36 5.23 -36.53
C LEU A 350 16.92 5.07 -35.07
N GLY A 351 17.45 5.91 -34.18
CA GLY A 351 17.21 5.83 -32.73
C GLY A 351 18.05 4.77 -32.01
N THR A 352 18.89 4.00 -32.72
CA THR A 352 19.79 3.02 -32.08
C THR A 352 20.68 3.73 -31.06
N PRO A 353 20.70 3.29 -29.78
CA PRO A 353 21.58 3.82 -28.77
C PRO A 353 23.05 3.57 -29.11
N VAL A 354 23.91 4.57 -28.91
CA VAL A 354 25.36 4.54 -29.07
C VAL A 354 25.99 5.03 -27.76
N TYR A 355 26.55 4.12 -26.99
CA TYR A 355 27.24 4.44 -25.74
C TYR A 355 28.72 4.50 -25.96
N VAL A 356 29.34 5.66 -25.71
CA VAL A 356 30.77 5.90 -25.89
C VAL A 356 31.45 5.92 -24.53
N VAL A 357 32.41 5.00 -24.32
CA VAL A 357 33.20 4.87 -23.07
C VAL A 357 34.52 5.63 -23.19
#